data_433e9d4fa1970061f7fa2a6c2a315d57
#
_entry.id   433e9d4fa1970061f7fa2a6c2a315d57
#
_cell.length_a   1.000
_cell.length_b   1.000
_cell.length_c   1.000
_cell.angle_alpha   90.00
_cell.angle_beta   90.00
_cell.angle_gamma   90.00
#
_symmetry.space_group_name_H-M   'P 1'
#
loop_
_entity.id
_entity.type
_entity.pdbx_description
1 polymer ?
#
loop_
_entity_poly.entity_id
_entity_poly.type
_entity_poly.pdbx_seq_one_letter_code
_entity_poly.pdbx_strand_id
1 'polypeptide(L)'
;MKSSRDFFEYFSPFLKNLKKGIVNIGLLDPKFQFIKQITVSEGSLNASIVHPREIMIPAIKESAAAFELIQNHPSGDLTPSQQDLEITHRLSKTGKIIGKNMVDHIIIGGNSFFSFVEEGLL
;
A
#
# COMPACT_ATOMS: atom_id res chain seq x y z
N MET A 1 0.03 1.12 -14.30
CA MET A 1 -1.07 0.66 -13.43
C MET A 1 -2.04 1.80 -13.23
N LYS A 2 -3.29 1.61 -13.57
CA LYS A 2 -4.27 2.70 -13.62
C LYS A 2 -5.49 2.49 -12.73
N SER A 3 -5.70 1.28 -12.22
CA SER A 3 -6.87 0.95 -11.41
C SER A 3 -6.47 0.10 -10.21
N SER A 4 -7.36 0.04 -9.22
CA SER A 4 -7.17 -0.84 -8.06
C SER A 4 -7.06 -2.30 -8.48
N ARG A 5 -7.80 -2.72 -9.50
CA ARG A 5 -7.70 -4.08 -10.02
C ARG A 5 -6.34 -4.36 -10.65
N ASP A 6 -5.74 -3.39 -11.34
CA ASP A 6 -4.39 -3.54 -11.89
C ASP A 6 -3.37 -3.82 -10.79
N PHE A 7 -3.47 -3.08 -9.69
CA PHE A 7 -2.60 -3.29 -8.53
C PHE A 7 -2.82 -4.68 -7.92
N PHE A 8 -4.07 -5.07 -7.75
CA PHE A 8 -4.40 -6.39 -7.23
C PHE A 8 -3.82 -7.50 -8.12
N GLU A 9 -4.02 -7.42 -9.42
CA GLU A 9 -3.54 -8.44 -10.35
C GLU A 9 -2.02 -8.54 -10.36
N TYR A 10 -1.32 -7.42 -10.23
CA TYR A 10 0.14 -7.41 -10.19
C TYR A 10 0.68 -8.03 -8.90
N PHE A 11 0.13 -7.65 -7.74
CA PHE A 11 0.68 -8.07 -6.45
C PHE A 11 0.12 -9.39 -5.92
N SER A 12 -1.07 -9.79 -6.33
CA SER A 12 -1.74 -10.98 -5.83
C SER A 12 -0.89 -12.26 -5.94
N PRO A 13 -0.20 -12.52 -7.07
CA PRO A 13 0.62 -13.73 -7.17
C PRO A 13 1.70 -13.84 -6.09
N PHE A 14 2.18 -12.71 -5.58
CA PHE A 14 3.23 -12.68 -4.56
C PHE A 14 2.69 -12.77 -3.14
N LEU A 15 1.44 -12.35 -2.91
CA LEU A 15 0.92 -12.11 -1.56
C LEU A 15 -0.22 -13.01 -1.14
N LYS A 16 -1.02 -13.55 -2.07
CA LYS A 16 -2.29 -14.18 -1.72
C LYS A 16 -2.18 -15.46 -0.90
N ASN A 17 -1.09 -16.19 -1.02
CA ASN A 17 -0.90 -17.48 -0.35
C ASN A 17 0.08 -17.43 0.83
N LEU A 18 0.51 -16.24 1.22
CA LEU A 18 1.42 -16.09 2.35
C LEU A 18 0.70 -16.34 3.66
N LYS A 19 1.37 -17.03 4.58
CA LYS A 19 0.81 -17.33 5.90
C LYS A 19 1.01 -16.20 6.90
N LYS A 20 1.86 -15.25 6.60
CA LYS A 20 2.08 -14.06 7.42
C LYS A 20 1.72 -12.79 6.65
N GLY A 21 1.36 -11.74 7.38
CA GLY A 21 1.08 -10.45 6.77
C GLY A 21 2.38 -9.79 6.29
N ILE A 22 2.32 -9.19 5.10
CA ILE A 22 3.41 -8.41 4.54
C ILE A 22 2.83 -7.09 4.05
N VAL A 23 3.55 -6.00 4.32
CA VAL A 23 3.18 -4.67 3.84
C VAL A 23 4.25 -4.23 2.85
N ASN A 24 3.83 -3.98 1.62
CA ASN A 24 4.67 -3.48 0.55
C ASN A 24 4.23 -2.08 0.13
N ILE A 25 5.19 -1.32 -0.40
CA ILE A 25 4.85 -0.12 -1.17
C ILE A 25 5.24 -0.33 -2.63
N GLY A 26 4.42 0.21 -3.51
CA GLY A 26 4.73 0.33 -4.93
C GLY A 26 5.02 1.78 -5.25
N LEU A 27 6.18 2.06 -5.80
CA LEU A 27 6.56 3.41 -6.21
C LEU A 27 6.23 3.60 -7.69
N LEU A 28 5.63 4.74 -8.01
CA LEU A 28 5.12 5.04 -9.34
C LEU A 28 5.74 6.34 -9.89
N ASP A 29 5.96 6.37 -11.19
CA ASP A 29 6.37 7.57 -11.89
C ASP A 29 5.18 8.49 -12.19
N PRO A 30 5.38 9.69 -12.76
CA PRO A 30 4.27 10.60 -13.06
C PRO A 30 3.21 10.05 -14.01
N LYS A 31 3.53 9.00 -14.75
CA LYS A 31 2.59 8.32 -15.66
C LYS A 31 1.96 7.09 -15.03
N PHE A 32 2.11 6.92 -13.70
CA PHE A 32 1.66 5.74 -12.96
C PHE A 32 2.28 4.43 -13.44
N GLN A 33 3.47 4.51 -14.01
CA GLN A 33 4.25 3.32 -14.32
C GLN A 33 5.03 2.89 -13.08
N PHE A 34 5.13 1.58 -12.92
CA PHE A 34 5.77 0.99 -11.76
C PHE A 34 7.29 1.20 -11.81
N ILE A 35 7.85 1.75 -10.74
CA ILE A 35 9.30 1.94 -10.61
C ILE A 35 9.92 0.82 -9.78
N LYS A 36 9.39 0.59 -8.57
CA LYS A 36 10.01 -0.30 -7.61
C LYS A 36 9.02 -0.72 -6.54
N GLN A 37 9.16 -1.95 -6.07
CA GLN A 37 8.43 -2.50 -4.94
C GLN A 37 9.37 -2.62 -3.74
N ILE A 38 8.90 -2.22 -2.56
CA ILE A 38 9.69 -2.31 -1.34
C ILE A 38 8.83 -2.92 -0.24
N THR A 39 9.36 -3.93 0.44
CA THR A 39 8.70 -4.48 1.63
C THR A 39 9.07 -3.62 2.82
N VAL A 40 8.07 -3.03 3.48
CA VAL A 40 8.27 -2.13 4.61
C VAL A 40 8.00 -2.79 5.95
N SER A 41 7.25 -3.88 5.97
CA SER A 41 6.95 -4.60 7.20
C SER A 41 6.58 -6.04 6.91
N GLU A 42 6.97 -6.94 7.81
CA GLU A 42 6.50 -8.31 7.86
C GLU A 42 5.77 -8.51 9.18
N GLY A 43 4.54 -9.02 9.11
CA GLY A 43 3.66 -9.15 10.26
C GLY A 43 2.47 -8.21 10.13
N SER A 44 1.83 -7.89 11.24
CA SER A 44 0.66 -7.02 11.21
C SER A 44 1.04 -5.56 10.97
N LEU A 45 0.21 -4.85 10.22
CA LEU A 45 0.36 -3.42 10.02
C LEU A 45 0.10 -2.70 11.35
N ASN A 46 1.06 -1.87 11.74
CA ASN A 46 1.02 -1.18 13.01
C ASN A 46 1.69 0.18 12.83
N ALA A 47 1.02 1.25 13.28
CA ALA A 47 1.51 2.61 13.12
C ALA A 47 2.86 2.86 13.80
N SER A 48 3.23 2.06 14.80
CA SER A 48 4.53 2.15 15.45
C SER A 48 5.65 1.45 14.65
N ILE A 49 5.27 0.52 13.76
CA ILE A 49 6.20 -0.23 12.92
C ILE A 49 6.37 0.45 11.56
N VAL A 50 5.27 0.91 10.96
CA VAL A 50 5.28 1.57 9.66
C VAL A 50 5.21 3.08 9.87
N HIS A 51 6.38 3.70 10.01
CA HIS A 51 6.45 5.16 10.11
C HIS A 51 6.45 5.77 8.71
N PRO A 52 5.78 6.93 8.50
CA PRO A 52 5.78 7.59 7.19
C PRO A 52 7.16 7.76 6.56
N ARG A 53 8.22 8.00 7.35
CA ARG A 53 9.58 8.12 6.80
C ARG A 53 10.05 6.87 6.08
N GLU A 54 9.59 5.67 6.49
CA GLU A 54 9.99 4.41 5.86
C GLU A 54 9.50 4.33 4.41
N ILE A 55 8.49 5.11 4.08
CA ILE A 55 7.92 5.19 2.73
C ILE A 55 8.47 6.40 2.00
N MET A 56 8.57 7.54 2.68
CA MET A 56 9.00 8.79 2.03
C MET A 56 10.47 8.77 1.62
N ILE A 57 11.35 8.17 2.43
CA ILE A 57 12.78 8.10 2.08
C ILE A 57 13.00 7.35 0.76
N PRO A 58 12.53 6.11 0.58
CA PRO A 58 12.69 5.46 -0.73
C PRO A 58 11.95 6.18 -1.85
N ALA A 59 10.79 6.78 -1.59
CA ALA A 59 10.06 7.52 -2.61
C ALA A 59 10.88 8.71 -3.12
N ILE A 60 11.56 9.42 -2.22
CA ILE A 60 12.43 10.55 -2.59
C ILE A 60 13.65 10.03 -3.34
N LYS A 61 14.32 9.00 -2.84
CA LYS A 61 15.52 8.43 -3.46
C LYS A 61 15.27 7.96 -4.89
N GLU A 62 14.11 7.35 -5.13
CA GLU A 62 13.76 6.82 -6.44
C GLU A 62 13.07 7.86 -7.32
N SER A 63 12.95 9.10 -6.86
CA SER A 63 12.25 10.17 -7.58
C SER A 63 10.82 9.77 -7.98
N ALA A 64 10.14 9.03 -7.12
CA ALA A 64 8.77 8.62 -7.39
C ALA A 64 7.82 9.82 -7.33
N ALA A 65 6.82 9.82 -8.19
CA ALA A 65 5.77 10.86 -8.18
C ALA A 65 4.62 10.48 -7.23
N ALA A 66 4.41 9.18 -7.01
CA ALA A 66 3.30 8.68 -6.22
C ALA A 66 3.67 7.31 -5.64
N PHE A 67 2.87 6.83 -4.72
CA PHE A 67 3.04 5.51 -4.14
C PHE A 67 1.70 4.89 -3.79
N GLU A 68 1.70 3.56 -3.65
CA GLU A 68 0.56 2.85 -3.09
C GLU A 68 1.02 1.91 -1.99
N LEU A 69 0.10 1.57 -1.10
CA LEU A 69 0.34 0.62 -0.03
C LEU A 69 -0.41 -0.67 -0.37
N ILE A 70 0.27 -1.80 -0.28
CA ILE A 70 -0.32 -3.12 -0.55
C ILE A 70 0.00 -4.02 0.61
N GLN A 71 -1.03 -4.64 1.19
CA GLN A 71 -0.85 -5.61 2.25
C GLN A 71 -1.75 -6.81 2.03
N ASN A 72 -1.36 -7.96 2.57
CA ASN A 72 -2.21 -9.13 2.60
C ASN A 72 -2.75 -9.34 4.02
N HIS A 73 -3.98 -9.84 4.09
CA HIS A 73 -4.57 -10.37 5.31
C HIS A 73 -4.59 -11.90 5.17
N PRO A 74 -3.69 -12.64 5.86
CA PRO A 74 -3.61 -14.11 5.70
C PRO A 74 -4.91 -14.83 6.06
N SER A 75 -5.74 -14.24 6.92
CA SER A 75 -7.05 -14.81 7.26
C SER A 75 -8.03 -14.84 6.10
N GLY A 76 -7.80 -14.02 5.08
CA GLY A 76 -8.73 -13.79 3.99
C GLY A 76 -9.79 -12.74 4.28
N ASP A 77 -9.89 -12.25 5.52
CA ASP A 77 -10.81 -11.18 5.88
C ASP A 77 -10.28 -9.85 5.37
N LEU A 78 -11.03 -9.21 4.48
CA LEU A 78 -10.63 -7.97 3.81
C LEU A 78 -10.94 -6.71 4.61
N THR A 79 -11.60 -6.84 5.76
CA THR A 79 -11.98 -5.69 6.57
C THR A 79 -10.75 -4.96 7.09
N PRO A 80 -10.61 -3.64 6.83
CA PRO A 80 -9.50 -2.87 7.38
C PRO A 80 -9.52 -2.85 8.90
N SER A 81 -8.36 -3.00 9.51
CA SER A 81 -8.22 -2.81 10.95
C SER A 81 -8.19 -1.32 11.30
N GLN A 82 -8.31 -0.99 12.58
CA GLN A 82 -8.16 0.39 13.02
C GLN A 82 -6.77 0.93 12.67
N GLN A 83 -5.73 0.11 12.81
CA GLN A 83 -4.38 0.49 12.41
C GLN A 83 -4.27 0.74 10.92
N ASP A 84 -4.95 -0.07 10.10
CA ASP A 84 -4.98 0.14 8.64
C ASP A 84 -5.54 1.52 8.30
N LEU A 85 -6.63 1.91 8.96
CA LEU A 85 -7.26 3.21 8.73
C LEU A 85 -6.36 4.36 9.19
N GLU A 86 -5.73 4.22 10.35
CA GLU A 86 -4.86 5.26 10.91
C GLU A 86 -3.61 5.48 10.05
N ILE A 87 -2.93 4.41 9.64
CA ILE A 87 -1.71 4.55 8.85
C ILE A 87 -2.02 5.11 7.47
N THR A 88 -3.14 4.71 6.88
CA THR A 88 -3.57 5.25 5.58
C THR A 88 -3.78 6.76 5.67
N HIS A 89 -4.46 7.22 6.72
CA HIS A 89 -4.70 8.64 6.93
C HIS A 89 -3.37 9.42 7.08
N ARG A 90 -2.45 8.90 7.90
CA ARG A 90 -1.15 9.53 8.12
C ARG A 90 -0.31 9.59 6.85
N LEU A 91 -0.26 8.50 6.09
CA LEU A 91 0.51 8.43 4.85
C LEU A 91 -0.06 9.33 3.78
N SER A 92 -1.38 9.40 3.67
CA SER A 92 -2.04 10.29 2.72
C SER A 92 -1.70 11.75 3.02
N LYS A 93 -1.76 12.16 4.28
CA LYS A 93 -1.42 13.53 4.69
C LYS A 93 0.04 13.84 4.45
N THR A 94 0.94 12.95 4.86
CA THR A 94 2.38 13.14 4.69
C THR A 94 2.74 13.22 3.20
N GLY A 95 2.17 12.34 2.40
CA GLY A 95 2.40 12.33 0.96
C GLY A 95 1.99 13.64 0.29
N LYS A 96 0.86 14.20 0.68
CA LYS A 96 0.40 15.49 0.15
C LYS A 96 1.37 16.62 0.48
N ILE A 97 1.90 16.62 1.71
CA ILE A 97 2.84 17.66 2.14
C ILE A 97 4.15 17.57 1.34
N ILE A 98 4.63 16.37 1.06
CA ILE A 98 5.89 16.13 0.37
C ILE A 98 5.73 16.18 -1.15
N GLY A 99 4.51 16.17 -1.64
CA GLY A 99 4.22 16.15 -3.08
C GLY A 99 4.31 14.77 -3.71
N LYS A 100 4.08 13.72 -2.91
CA LYS A 100 4.08 12.32 -3.37
C LYS A 100 2.79 11.68 -2.91
N ASN A 101 1.78 11.72 -3.78
CA ASN A 101 0.43 11.29 -3.40
C ASN A 101 0.35 9.78 -3.21
N MET A 102 -0.41 9.39 -2.19
CA MET A 102 -0.83 8.01 -2.02
C MET A 102 -1.98 7.72 -2.99
N VAL A 103 -1.75 6.79 -3.90
CA VAL A 103 -2.72 6.47 -4.96
C VAL A 103 -3.83 5.57 -4.43
N ASP A 104 -3.47 4.58 -3.60
CA ASP A 104 -4.44 3.65 -3.02
C ASP A 104 -3.78 2.89 -1.88
N HIS A 105 -4.62 2.21 -1.10
CA HIS A 105 -4.22 1.16 -0.16
C HIS A 105 -5.05 -0.07 -0.52
N ILE A 106 -4.38 -1.14 -0.92
CA ILE A 106 -5.00 -2.40 -1.33
C ILE A 106 -4.73 -3.46 -0.27
N ILE A 107 -5.80 -4.09 0.20
CA ILE A 107 -5.72 -5.25 1.08
C ILE A 107 -6.06 -6.48 0.25
N ILE A 108 -5.18 -7.48 0.24
CA ILE A 108 -5.36 -8.72 -0.51
C ILE A 108 -5.69 -9.84 0.46
N GLY A 109 -6.78 -10.56 0.19
CA GLY A 109 -7.20 -11.72 0.96
C GLY A 109 -7.76 -12.78 0.05
N GLY A 110 -7.11 -13.95 0.00
CA GLY A 110 -7.51 -15.01 -0.92
C GLY A 110 -7.47 -14.53 -2.36
N ASN A 111 -8.59 -14.69 -3.06
CA ASN A 111 -8.71 -14.28 -4.46
C ASN A 111 -9.40 -12.93 -4.64
N SER A 112 -9.49 -12.13 -3.58
CA SER A 112 -10.19 -10.87 -3.61
C SER A 112 -9.35 -9.77 -2.97
N PHE A 113 -9.83 -8.52 -3.09
CA PHE A 113 -9.12 -7.37 -2.54
C PHE A 113 -10.10 -6.30 -2.08
N PHE A 114 -9.60 -5.43 -1.23
CA PHE A 114 -10.29 -4.24 -0.74
C PHE A 114 -9.45 -3.03 -1.16
N SER A 115 -10.07 -2.06 -1.82
CA SER A 115 -9.42 -0.81 -2.20
C SER A 115 -9.99 0.33 -1.38
N PHE A 116 -9.12 1.06 -0.69
CA PHE A 116 -9.54 2.23 0.09
C PHE A 116 -10.15 3.30 -0.81
N VAL A 117 -9.61 3.49 -2.01
CA VAL A 117 -10.15 4.45 -2.97
C VAL A 117 -11.56 4.05 -3.42
N GLU A 118 -11.75 2.78 -3.79
CA GLU A 118 -13.06 2.30 -4.24
C GLU A 118 -14.12 2.41 -3.14
N GLU A 119 -13.71 2.24 -1.88
CA GLU A 119 -14.64 2.30 -0.74
C GLU A 119 -14.77 3.71 -0.16
N GLY A 120 -14.16 4.71 -0.78
CA GLY A 120 -14.29 6.10 -0.34
C GLY A 120 -13.53 6.43 0.93
N LEU A 121 -12.53 5.63 1.30
CA LEU A 121 -11.71 5.83 2.51
C LEU A 121 -10.39 6.52 2.22
N LEU A 122 -10.13 6.83 0.96
CA LEU A 122 -8.91 7.51 0.54
C LEU A 122 -9.18 8.46 -0.62
#